data_c681337149436b55ce8f974f86c6375a
#
_entry.id   c681337149436b55ce8f974f86c6375a
#
_cell.length_a   1.000
_cell.length_b   1.000
_cell.length_c   1.000
_cell.angle_alpha   90.00
_cell.angle_beta   90.00
_cell.angle_gamma   90.00
#
_symmetry.space_group_name_H-M   'P 1'
#
loop_
_entity.id
_entity.type
_entity.pdbx_description
1 polymer ?
#
loop_
_entity_poly.entity_id
_entity_poly.type
_entity_poly.pdbx_seq_one_letter_code
_entity_poly.pdbx_strand_id
1 'polypeptide(L)'
;DLLSQKMKKVSMTAIASIVSIASIAIPAQMASQNWDDHDRSGRYTCRDFGQNYLNSCQQEGNPIIFTNGDNDTFPLWYNQDVEGVRTDARVCNLSYLQTDWYIDQMRRPAYDSPSVPISWERIEYCSGTNEYVTIEPSMKGVVEEFYRQNPEEARRLYGDNPFELKNVLKYWVRSTNEELHLIPTDTLYMTIDKEAVRQSGMLLASDSIPDKMLISLKGKRALYKGDLMILEMLANCNWRRPVYVAVSVGDDNYINLGNNIISEGLAYRITPFTTTQDGKPLPGVKSIDTERTYDNVMHRFKFGGLEQKGIYLDETVMRMCYTHRRMMSKLALEMVYEGRDLEDDGKTAEAEAKYKKAEEVLRYTDRMLPTYNVPHGYESGSMDLVRAWVALKHNKEALTIIDQMWLKSLQYAQWYCSLDGFRFEGSKNDILLHFYIMQQLQVLTEMVDSKRAEMQLQQLTALSNIYEQKGGKLYED
;
A
#
# COMPACT_ATOMS: atom_id res chain seq x y z
N ASP A 1 -44.29 13.10 -37.95
CA ASP A 1 -45.40 13.92 -38.48
C ASP A 1 -44.94 14.99 -39.48
N LEU A 2 -43.91 15.78 -39.17
CA LEU A 2 -43.34 16.79 -40.09
C LEU A 2 -42.74 16.17 -41.38
N LEU A 3 -42.18 14.96 -41.31
CA LEU A 3 -41.64 14.23 -42.47
C LEU A 3 -42.77 13.64 -43.32
N SER A 4 -43.85 13.14 -42.70
CA SER A 4 -45.00 12.60 -43.44
C SER A 4 -45.82 13.70 -44.18
N GLN A 5 -45.88 14.92 -43.61
CA GLN A 5 -46.53 16.06 -44.28
C GLN A 5 -45.75 16.59 -45.52
N LYS A 6 -44.41 16.46 -45.52
CA LYS A 6 -43.58 16.81 -46.68
C LYS A 6 -43.50 15.70 -47.76
N MET A 7 -43.70 14.46 -47.38
CA MET A 7 -43.55 13.32 -48.29
C MET A 7 -44.92 12.71 -48.59
N LYS A 8 -45.72 13.35 -49.42
CA LYS A 8 -47.13 12.96 -49.80
C LYS A 8 -47.31 11.55 -50.36
N LYS A 9 -46.29 10.65 -50.38
CA LYS A 9 -46.33 9.32 -50.95
C LYS A 9 -45.76 8.23 -50.03
N VAL A 10 -45.28 8.52 -48.81
CA VAL A 10 -44.70 7.53 -47.91
C VAL A 10 -45.61 7.25 -46.72
N SER A 11 -45.95 6.00 -46.46
CA SER A 11 -46.84 5.64 -45.33
C SER A 11 -46.14 5.92 -43.98
N MET A 12 -46.91 6.33 -42.98
CA MET A 12 -46.43 6.50 -41.59
C MET A 12 -45.71 5.24 -41.05
N THR A 13 -46.17 4.05 -41.45
CA THR A 13 -45.56 2.78 -41.10
C THR A 13 -44.11 2.68 -41.66
N ALA A 14 -43.92 3.07 -42.93
CA ALA A 14 -42.61 3.06 -43.56
C ALA A 14 -41.62 4.05 -42.87
N ILE A 15 -42.10 5.27 -42.53
CA ILE A 15 -41.33 6.22 -41.79
C ILE A 15 -40.95 5.71 -40.41
N ALA A 16 -41.93 5.16 -39.67
CA ALA A 16 -41.70 4.57 -38.35
C ALA A 16 -40.70 3.41 -38.43
N SER A 17 -40.80 2.52 -39.43
CA SER A 17 -39.86 1.42 -39.63
C SER A 17 -38.43 1.93 -39.91
N ILE A 18 -38.28 2.92 -40.75
CA ILE A 18 -36.94 3.52 -41.05
C ILE A 18 -36.33 4.15 -39.78
N VAL A 19 -37.12 4.92 -39.03
CA VAL A 19 -36.66 5.54 -37.79
C VAL A 19 -36.30 4.47 -36.77
N SER A 20 -37.10 3.41 -36.62
CA SER A 20 -36.79 2.30 -35.70
C SER A 20 -35.50 1.58 -36.09
N ILE A 21 -35.30 1.26 -37.37
CA ILE A 21 -34.05 0.63 -37.85
C ILE A 21 -32.86 1.55 -37.62
N ALA A 22 -32.97 2.84 -37.93
CA ALA A 22 -31.91 3.82 -37.70
C ALA A 22 -31.60 3.94 -36.18
N SER A 23 -32.62 3.92 -35.33
CA SER A 23 -32.44 3.95 -33.88
C SER A 23 -31.74 2.71 -33.32
N ILE A 24 -31.98 1.54 -33.89
CA ILE A 24 -31.33 0.26 -33.52
C ILE A 24 -29.87 0.24 -34.02
N ALA A 25 -29.56 0.90 -35.13
CA ALA A 25 -28.21 0.95 -35.66
C ALA A 25 -27.23 1.63 -34.69
N ILE A 26 -27.66 2.62 -33.90
CA ILE A 26 -26.83 3.31 -32.93
C ILE A 26 -26.31 2.36 -31.84
N PRO A 27 -27.15 1.67 -31.05
CA PRO A 27 -26.67 0.73 -30.04
C PRO A 27 -25.92 -0.46 -30.65
N ALA A 28 -26.28 -0.90 -31.87
CA ALA A 28 -25.54 -1.95 -32.55
C ALA A 28 -24.09 -1.51 -32.90
N GLN A 29 -23.93 -0.28 -33.40
CA GLN A 29 -22.62 0.28 -33.65
C GLN A 29 -21.82 0.48 -32.35
N MET A 30 -22.44 0.99 -31.29
CA MET A 30 -21.82 1.14 -29.99
C MET A 30 -21.36 -0.21 -29.43
N ALA A 31 -22.19 -1.23 -29.50
CA ALA A 31 -21.83 -2.58 -29.07
C ALA A 31 -20.64 -3.14 -29.88
N SER A 32 -20.65 -2.95 -31.21
CA SER A 32 -19.57 -3.42 -32.07
C SER A 32 -18.23 -2.70 -31.84
N GLN A 33 -18.26 -1.41 -31.53
CA GLN A 33 -17.04 -0.61 -31.34
C GLN A 33 -16.45 -0.70 -29.93
N ASN A 34 -17.31 -0.95 -28.92
CA ASN A 34 -16.89 -0.95 -27.52
C ASN A 34 -16.90 -2.35 -26.89
N TRP A 35 -17.06 -3.41 -27.71
CA TRP A 35 -17.18 -4.77 -27.19
C TRP A 35 -15.97 -5.18 -26.38
N ASP A 36 -14.78 -4.95 -26.89
CA ASP A 36 -13.49 -5.30 -26.25
C ASP A 36 -13.25 -4.51 -24.97
N ASP A 37 -13.68 -3.26 -24.89
CA ASP A 37 -13.59 -2.46 -23.65
C ASP A 37 -14.53 -2.98 -22.55
N HIS A 38 -15.67 -3.56 -22.95
CA HIS A 38 -16.71 -4.03 -22.02
C HIS A 38 -16.67 -5.56 -21.82
N ASP A 39 -15.99 -6.32 -22.66
CA ASP A 39 -15.79 -7.74 -22.45
C ASP A 39 -14.85 -7.97 -21.25
N ARG A 40 -15.44 -8.48 -20.16
CA ARG A 40 -14.74 -8.80 -18.93
C ARG A 40 -14.50 -10.30 -18.76
N SER A 41 -14.84 -11.10 -19.78
CA SER A 41 -14.54 -12.53 -19.80
C SER A 41 -13.02 -12.75 -19.74
N GLY A 42 -12.55 -13.61 -18.85
CA GLY A 42 -11.13 -13.87 -18.68
C GLY A 42 -10.32 -12.81 -17.91
N ARG A 43 -10.95 -11.73 -17.43
CA ARG A 43 -10.28 -10.67 -16.64
C ARG A 43 -10.27 -11.03 -15.15
N TYR A 44 -9.35 -11.88 -14.74
CA TYR A 44 -9.27 -12.38 -13.37
C TYR A 44 -8.24 -11.65 -12.48
N THR A 45 -7.49 -10.69 -13.03
CA THR A 45 -6.40 -10.01 -12.31
C THR A 45 -6.88 -9.32 -11.03
N CYS A 46 -8.02 -8.61 -11.08
CA CYS A 46 -8.58 -7.91 -9.91
C CYS A 46 -9.04 -8.91 -8.83
N ARG A 47 -9.66 -10.03 -9.21
CA ARG A 47 -10.03 -11.13 -8.30
C ARG A 47 -8.78 -11.67 -7.59
N ASP A 48 -7.77 -12.04 -8.36
CA ASP A 48 -6.54 -12.63 -7.84
C ASP A 48 -5.73 -11.64 -7.00
N PHE A 49 -5.77 -10.35 -7.34
CA PHE A 49 -5.22 -9.28 -6.50
C PHE A 49 -5.86 -9.28 -5.11
N GLY A 50 -7.19 -9.34 -5.04
CA GLY A 50 -7.91 -9.45 -3.76
C GLY A 50 -7.55 -10.71 -2.97
N GLN A 51 -7.42 -11.87 -3.65
CA GLN A 51 -6.95 -13.10 -3.00
C GLN A 51 -5.54 -12.96 -2.43
N ASN A 52 -4.65 -12.31 -3.17
CA ASN A 52 -3.26 -12.15 -2.75
C ASN A 52 -3.14 -11.23 -1.53
N TYR A 53 -4.00 -10.22 -1.39
CA TYR A 53 -4.10 -9.43 -0.15
C TYR A 53 -4.50 -10.29 1.04
N LEU A 54 -5.59 -11.03 0.91
CA LEU A 54 -6.09 -11.91 1.97
C LEU A 54 -5.06 -12.99 2.35
N ASN A 55 -4.37 -13.55 1.35
CA ASN A 55 -3.33 -14.56 1.53
C ASN A 55 -2.01 -14.00 2.08
N SER A 56 -1.79 -12.69 2.00
CA SER A 56 -0.65 -12.02 2.65
C SER A 56 -0.79 -12.02 4.17
N CYS A 57 -2.02 -12.02 4.67
CA CYS A 57 -2.27 -12.11 6.11
C CYS A 57 -1.98 -13.52 6.66
N GLN A 58 -1.48 -13.58 7.88
CA GLN A 58 -1.27 -14.85 8.60
C GLN A 58 -2.51 -15.75 8.48
N GLN A 59 -2.31 -17.05 8.31
CA GLN A 59 -3.43 -18.00 8.08
C GLN A 59 -4.23 -18.26 9.35
N GLU A 60 -3.60 -18.17 10.51
CA GLU A 60 -4.21 -18.37 11.82
C GLU A 60 -4.46 -17.04 12.54
N GLY A 61 -5.34 -17.06 13.54
CA GLY A 61 -5.57 -15.94 14.44
C GLY A 61 -6.64 -14.95 13.97
N ASN A 62 -7.42 -15.28 12.95
CA ASN A 62 -8.51 -14.43 12.44
C ASN A 62 -8.08 -12.97 12.20
N PRO A 63 -7.16 -12.72 11.26
CA PRO A 63 -6.54 -11.42 11.07
C PRO A 63 -7.56 -10.33 10.74
N ILE A 64 -7.24 -9.10 11.12
CA ILE A 64 -7.94 -7.88 10.68
C ILE A 64 -7.04 -7.21 9.63
N ILE A 65 -7.60 -6.87 8.48
CA ILE A 65 -6.90 -6.09 7.45
C ILE A 65 -7.62 -4.76 7.22
N PHE A 66 -6.93 -3.66 7.45
CA PHE A 66 -7.38 -2.32 7.11
C PHE A 66 -7.18 -2.06 5.63
N THR A 67 -8.23 -1.60 4.97
CA THR A 67 -8.26 -1.15 3.58
C THR A 67 -8.79 0.28 3.52
N ASN A 68 -8.54 1.00 2.42
CA ASN A 68 -9.08 2.35 2.26
C ASN A 68 -9.44 2.59 0.79
N GLY A 69 -10.73 2.85 0.53
CA GLY A 69 -11.26 3.01 -0.82
C GLY A 69 -11.72 1.72 -1.49
N ASP A 70 -12.33 1.88 -2.66
CA ASP A 70 -13.06 0.81 -3.34
C ASP A 70 -12.13 -0.24 -3.96
N ASN A 71 -11.02 0.23 -4.56
CA ASN A 71 -10.08 -0.62 -5.28
C ASN A 71 -9.37 -1.65 -4.37
N ASP A 72 -9.20 -1.33 -3.09
CA ASP A 72 -8.60 -2.24 -2.11
C ASP A 72 -9.65 -3.13 -1.46
N THR A 73 -10.86 -2.60 -1.23
CA THR A 73 -11.88 -3.24 -0.41
C THR A 73 -12.75 -4.21 -1.20
N PHE A 74 -13.28 -3.80 -2.35
CA PHE A 74 -14.25 -4.59 -3.10
C PHE A 74 -13.68 -5.90 -3.66
N PRO A 75 -12.44 -5.96 -4.15
CA PRO A 75 -11.84 -7.23 -4.52
C PRO A 75 -11.72 -8.22 -3.36
N LEU A 76 -11.49 -7.74 -2.13
CA LEU A 76 -11.40 -8.59 -0.94
C LEU A 76 -12.80 -9.11 -0.56
N TRP A 77 -13.80 -8.22 -0.51
CA TRP A 77 -15.18 -8.64 -0.24
C TRP A 77 -15.70 -9.61 -1.29
N TYR A 78 -15.45 -9.35 -2.59
CA TYR A 78 -15.79 -10.30 -3.65
C TYR A 78 -15.22 -11.70 -3.37
N ASN A 79 -13.94 -11.76 -3.00
CA ASN A 79 -13.29 -13.04 -2.72
C ASN A 79 -13.86 -13.75 -1.49
N GLN A 80 -14.28 -13.00 -0.48
CA GLN A 80 -14.93 -13.59 0.71
C GLN A 80 -16.38 -14.02 0.40
N ASP A 81 -17.16 -13.15 -0.24
CA ASP A 81 -18.59 -13.35 -0.46
C ASP A 81 -18.89 -14.38 -1.57
N VAL A 82 -18.08 -14.40 -2.62
CA VAL A 82 -18.35 -15.19 -3.83
C VAL A 82 -17.43 -16.41 -3.94
N GLU A 83 -16.13 -16.22 -3.66
CA GLU A 83 -15.13 -17.28 -3.80
C GLU A 83 -14.89 -18.07 -2.49
N GLY A 84 -15.41 -17.59 -1.35
CA GLY A 84 -15.24 -18.22 -0.04
C GLY A 84 -13.77 -18.22 0.45
N VAL A 85 -12.96 -17.26 0.02
CA VAL A 85 -11.53 -17.20 0.32
C VAL A 85 -11.29 -16.39 1.58
N ARG A 86 -10.58 -17.00 2.57
CA ARG A 86 -10.18 -16.33 3.81
C ARG A 86 -11.34 -15.63 4.53
N THR A 87 -12.43 -16.35 4.70
CA THR A 87 -13.61 -15.92 5.47
C THR A 87 -13.32 -15.74 6.96
N ASP A 88 -12.17 -16.23 7.43
CA ASP A 88 -11.62 -16.00 8.76
C ASP A 88 -11.03 -14.59 8.96
N ALA A 89 -10.59 -13.94 7.87
CA ALA A 89 -10.03 -12.58 7.91
C ALA A 89 -11.14 -11.53 7.96
N ARG A 90 -10.93 -10.44 8.73
CA ARG A 90 -11.86 -9.31 8.78
C ARG A 90 -11.37 -8.15 7.95
N VAL A 91 -11.99 -7.91 6.82
CA VAL A 91 -11.74 -6.71 6.01
C VAL A 91 -12.42 -5.53 6.69
N CYS A 92 -11.65 -4.49 7.01
CA CYS A 92 -12.12 -3.29 7.69
C CYS A 92 -11.75 -2.05 6.86
N ASN A 93 -12.75 -1.43 6.23
CA ASN A 93 -12.56 -0.23 5.43
C ASN A 93 -12.48 1.00 6.33
N LEU A 94 -11.36 1.73 6.26
CA LEU A 94 -11.08 2.89 7.12
C LEU A 94 -12.02 4.07 6.84
N SER A 95 -12.42 4.27 5.59
CA SER A 95 -13.37 5.35 5.25
C SER A 95 -14.74 5.11 5.87
N TYR A 96 -15.23 3.85 5.86
CA TYR A 96 -16.51 3.51 6.47
C TYR A 96 -16.45 3.45 7.99
N LEU A 97 -15.27 3.25 8.57
CA LEU A 97 -15.08 3.22 10.02
C LEU A 97 -15.39 4.57 10.72
N GLN A 98 -15.58 5.64 9.94
CA GLN A 98 -16.11 6.93 10.41
C GLN A 98 -17.62 6.90 10.72
N THR A 99 -18.34 5.84 10.31
CA THR A 99 -19.81 5.75 10.41
C THR A 99 -20.24 4.73 11.46
N ASP A 100 -21.29 5.07 12.20
CA ASP A 100 -21.81 4.22 13.28
C ASP A 100 -22.35 2.87 12.77
N TRP A 101 -23.03 2.85 11.63
CA TRP A 101 -23.58 1.63 11.05
C TRP A 101 -22.48 0.62 10.70
N TYR A 102 -21.31 1.09 10.24
CA TYR A 102 -20.21 0.21 9.89
C TYR A 102 -19.48 -0.30 11.15
N ILE A 103 -19.34 0.54 12.19
CA ILE A 103 -18.85 0.10 13.50
C ILE A 103 -19.77 -0.98 14.06
N ASP A 104 -21.10 -0.82 13.95
CA ASP A 104 -22.08 -1.86 14.32
C ASP A 104 -21.83 -3.18 13.58
N GLN A 105 -21.49 -3.13 12.30
CA GLN A 105 -21.12 -4.32 11.52
C GLN A 105 -19.82 -4.95 12.02
N MET A 106 -18.80 -4.15 12.30
CA MET A 106 -17.51 -4.64 12.79
C MET A 106 -17.64 -5.33 14.16
N ARG A 107 -18.55 -4.88 15.01
CA ARG A 107 -18.85 -5.46 16.32
C ARG A 107 -19.64 -6.79 16.26
N ARG A 108 -20.02 -7.25 15.09
CA ARG A 108 -20.70 -8.54 14.87
C ARG A 108 -19.74 -9.52 14.21
N PRO A 109 -19.87 -10.84 14.48
CA PRO A 109 -19.16 -11.84 13.69
C PRO A 109 -19.63 -11.76 12.22
N ALA A 110 -18.74 -12.10 11.29
CA ALA A 110 -19.06 -12.23 9.88
C ALA A 110 -18.30 -13.42 9.30
N TYR A 111 -18.99 -14.33 8.64
CA TYR A 111 -18.45 -15.61 8.18
C TYR A 111 -17.77 -16.37 9.33
N ASP A 112 -16.51 -16.79 9.15
CA ASP A 112 -15.71 -17.46 10.17
C ASP A 112 -14.93 -16.48 11.06
N SER A 113 -15.04 -15.17 10.79
CA SER A 113 -14.33 -14.13 11.54
C SER A 113 -15.14 -13.70 12.77
N PRO A 114 -14.56 -13.72 13.98
CA PRO A 114 -15.20 -13.17 15.16
C PRO A 114 -15.37 -11.65 15.04
N SER A 115 -16.22 -11.08 15.90
CA SER A 115 -16.36 -9.63 16.02
C SER A 115 -15.00 -8.94 16.23
N VAL A 116 -14.86 -7.74 15.68
CA VAL A 116 -13.69 -6.89 15.93
C VAL A 116 -13.73 -6.41 17.39
N PRO A 117 -12.59 -6.35 18.08
CA PRO A 117 -12.54 -6.07 19.51
C PRO A 117 -12.73 -4.57 19.82
N ILE A 118 -13.92 -4.06 19.58
CA ILE A 118 -14.36 -2.72 19.93
C ILE A 118 -15.25 -2.84 21.18
N SER A 119 -14.77 -2.33 22.32
CA SER A 119 -15.46 -2.42 23.62
C SER A 119 -16.48 -1.32 23.85
N TRP A 120 -16.52 -0.30 22.98
CA TRP A 120 -17.39 0.86 23.11
C TRP A 120 -18.86 0.50 23.00
N GLU A 121 -19.71 1.10 23.83
CA GLU A 121 -21.15 1.02 23.66
C GLU A 121 -21.64 1.92 22.52
N ARG A 122 -22.79 1.57 21.91
CA ARG A 122 -23.30 2.31 20.75
C ARG A 122 -23.43 3.81 21.00
N ILE A 123 -23.82 4.22 22.21
CA ILE A 123 -23.97 5.62 22.57
C ILE A 123 -22.64 6.40 22.51
N GLU A 124 -21.51 5.71 22.61
CA GLU A 124 -20.18 6.32 22.60
C GLU A 124 -19.63 6.56 21.19
N TYR A 125 -20.24 5.97 20.15
CA TYR A 125 -19.82 6.15 18.74
C TYR A 125 -20.97 6.46 17.78
N CYS A 126 -22.23 6.54 18.22
CA CYS A 126 -23.33 6.92 17.35
C CYS A 126 -23.10 8.31 16.73
N SER A 127 -23.81 8.62 15.67
CA SER A 127 -23.68 9.91 14.98
C SER A 127 -23.85 11.07 15.96
N GLY A 128 -22.93 12.02 15.91
CA GLY A 128 -22.85 13.16 16.83
C GLY A 128 -22.06 12.92 18.12
N THR A 129 -21.56 11.67 18.36
CA THR A 129 -20.74 11.33 19.53
C THR A 129 -19.35 10.90 19.10
N ASN A 130 -18.32 11.47 19.73
CA ASN A 130 -16.91 11.16 19.43
C ASN A 130 -16.56 11.24 17.93
N GLU A 131 -17.14 12.19 17.19
CA GLU A 131 -16.81 12.43 15.79
C GLU A 131 -15.33 12.78 15.62
N TYR A 132 -14.81 13.55 16.57
CA TYR A 132 -13.38 13.82 16.77
C TYR A 132 -13.09 14.14 18.22
N VAL A 133 -11.84 13.95 18.64
CA VAL A 133 -11.32 14.31 19.97
C VAL A 133 -10.03 15.09 19.78
N THR A 134 -9.93 16.27 20.39
CA THR A 134 -8.77 17.16 20.27
C THR A 134 -7.56 16.61 21.00
N ILE A 135 -6.38 16.93 20.52
CA ILE A 135 -5.10 16.59 21.14
C ILE A 135 -4.54 17.84 21.79
N GLU A 136 -4.35 17.79 23.12
CA GLU A 136 -3.89 18.92 23.95
C GLU A 136 -2.58 18.56 24.67
N PRO A 137 -1.42 18.64 24.00
CA PRO A 137 -0.13 18.22 24.57
C PRO A 137 0.28 19.04 25.80
N SER A 138 -0.23 20.27 25.94
CA SER A 138 -0.02 21.14 27.11
C SER A 138 -0.53 20.54 28.40
N MET A 139 -1.55 19.68 28.32
CA MET A 139 -2.14 18.99 29.49
C MET A 139 -1.20 17.95 30.09
N LYS A 140 -0.21 17.45 29.36
CA LYS A 140 0.70 16.40 29.84
C LYS A 140 1.37 16.78 31.15
N GLY A 141 1.97 17.98 31.23
CA GLY A 141 2.62 18.44 32.45
C GLY A 141 1.66 18.64 33.65
N VAL A 142 0.43 19.06 33.33
CA VAL A 142 -0.62 19.20 34.35
C VAL A 142 -1.00 17.86 34.95
N VAL A 143 -1.18 16.86 34.11
CA VAL A 143 -1.49 15.48 34.51
C VAL A 143 -0.34 14.87 35.31
N GLU A 144 0.92 15.01 34.87
CA GLU A 144 2.09 14.52 35.60
C GLU A 144 2.23 15.15 36.97
N GLU A 145 1.98 16.48 37.09
CA GLU A 145 2.01 17.16 38.37
C GLU A 145 0.87 16.70 39.29
N PHE A 146 -0.33 16.50 38.78
CA PHE A 146 -1.45 15.97 39.55
C PHE A 146 -1.15 14.57 40.12
N TYR A 147 -0.53 13.68 39.32
CA TYR A 147 -0.06 12.35 39.77
C TYR A 147 0.99 12.45 40.88
N ARG A 148 1.85 13.46 40.85
CA ARG A 148 2.88 13.68 41.86
C ARG A 148 2.28 14.16 43.19
N GLN A 149 1.31 15.08 43.10
CA GLN A 149 0.70 15.67 44.29
C GLN A 149 -0.39 14.81 44.93
N ASN A 150 -1.19 14.11 44.11
CA ASN A 150 -2.37 13.37 44.54
C ASN A 150 -2.39 11.95 43.93
N PRO A 151 -1.41 11.10 44.23
CA PRO A 151 -1.22 9.84 43.48
C PRO A 151 -2.38 8.85 43.58
N GLU A 152 -3.05 8.74 44.72
CA GLU A 152 -4.19 7.84 44.90
C GLU A 152 -5.43 8.32 44.14
N GLU A 153 -5.72 9.62 44.21
CA GLU A 153 -6.83 10.19 43.49
C GLU A 153 -6.61 10.19 41.98
N ALA A 154 -5.40 10.50 41.53
CA ALA A 154 -5.01 10.46 40.14
C ALA A 154 -5.18 9.04 39.53
N ARG A 155 -4.75 8.00 40.27
CA ARG A 155 -4.95 6.60 39.85
C ARG A 155 -6.44 6.23 39.79
N ARG A 156 -7.24 6.72 40.72
CA ARG A 156 -8.67 6.47 40.69
C ARG A 156 -9.35 7.11 39.47
N LEU A 157 -8.94 8.33 39.10
CA LEU A 157 -9.54 9.10 38.00
C LEU A 157 -9.04 8.70 36.62
N TYR A 158 -7.76 8.33 36.47
CA TYR A 158 -7.10 8.15 35.18
C TYR A 158 -6.34 6.84 35.05
N GLY A 159 -6.42 5.94 36.03
CA GLY A 159 -5.68 4.67 36.07
C GLY A 159 -4.23 4.82 36.55
N ASP A 160 -3.48 3.73 36.59
CA ASP A 160 -2.10 3.72 37.09
C ASP A 160 -1.12 4.45 36.14
N ASN A 161 -1.40 4.45 34.85
CA ASN A 161 -0.55 4.97 33.78
C ASN A 161 -1.37 5.91 32.88
N PRO A 162 -1.35 7.24 33.12
CA PRO A 162 -2.27 8.18 32.47
C PRO A 162 -2.16 8.26 30.95
N PHE A 163 -1.00 7.96 30.37
CA PHE A 163 -0.75 8.01 28.93
C PHE A 163 -0.71 6.63 28.27
N GLU A 164 -1.06 5.59 29.02
CA GLU A 164 -1.32 4.26 28.45
C GLU A 164 -2.57 4.33 27.56
N LEU A 165 -2.48 3.81 26.34
CA LEU A 165 -3.55 3.91 25.35
C LEU A 165 -4.93 3.51 25.90
N LYS A 166 -5.03 2.38 26.61
CA LYS A 166 -6.30 1.92 27.21
C LYS A 166 -6.87 2.92 28.20
N ASN A 167 -6.02 3.58 29.00
CA ASN A 167 -6.45 4.56 29.97
C ASN A 167 -6.89 5.86 29.31
N VAL A 168 -6.17 6.32 28.28
CA VAL A 168 -6.57 7.50 27.51
C VAL A 168 -7.92 7.27 26.83
N LEU A 169 -8.10 6.13 26.17
CA LEU A 169 -9.40 5.81 25.55
C LEU A 169 -10.53 5.73 26.56
N LYS A 170 -10.29 5.16 27.75
CA LYS A 170 -11.31 4.96 28.77
C LYS A 170 -11.66 6.22 29.53
N TYR A 171 -10.68 6.96 30.03
CA TYR A 171 -10.89 8.01 31.01
C TYR A 171 -10.93 9.42 30.42
N TRP A 172 -10.39 9.61 29.20
CA TRP A 172 -10.34 10.88 28.51
C TRP A 172 -11.25 10.90 27.28
N VAL A 173 -11.00 10.06 26.31
CA VAL A 173 -11.75 10.04 25.05
C VAL A 173 -13.23 9.71 25.27
N ARG A 174 -13.56 8.79 26.17
CA ARG A 174 -14.93 8.40 26.53
C ARG A 174 -15.48 9.17 27.73
N SER A 175 -14.83 10.27 28.13
CA SER A 175 -15.30 11.08 29.23
C SER A 175 -16.61 11.79 28.90
N THR A 176 -17.56 11.77 29.83
CA THR A 176 -18.78 12.57 29.76
C THR A 176 -18.58 13.98 30.31
N ASN A 177 -17.44 14.25 30.94
CA ASN A 177 -17.03 15.59 31.34
C ASN A 177 -16.33 16.28 30.17
N GLU A 178 -16.92 17.37 29.68
CA GLU A 178 -16.40 18.13 28.53
C GLU A 178 -14.97 18.65 28.75
N GLU A 179 -14.57 18.99 29.97
CA GLU A 179 -13.21 19.45 30.30
C GLU A 179 -12.17 18.34 30.18
N LEU A 180 -12.58 17.08 30.26
CA LEU A 180 -11.73 15.90 30.17
C LEU A 180 -11.86 15.18 28.81
N HIS A 181 -12.74 15.64 27.93
CA HIS A 181 -12.98 15.05 26.62
C HIS A 181 -11.91 15.51 25.62
N LEU A 182 -10.68 15.06 25.83
CA LEU A 182 -9.50 15.39 25.03
C LEU A 182 -8.43 14.29 25.15
N ILE A 183 -7.38 14.38 24.34
CA ILE A 183 -6.19 13.51 24.45
C ILE A 183 -5.08 14.37 25.06
N PRO A 184 -4.60 14.06 26.31
CA PRO A 184 -3.74 14.95 27.09
C PRO A 184 -2.25 14.92 26.69
N THR A 185 -1.89 14.32 25.55
CA THR A 185 -0.50 14.17 25.11
C THR A 185 -0.44 13.96 23.59
N ASP A 186 0.68 14.32 22.99
CA ASP A 186 1.01 13.97 21.59
C ASP A 186 1.72 12.62 21.42
N THR A 187 1.91 11.88 22.51
CA THR A 187 2.58 10.59 22.50
C THR A 187 1.91 9.63 23.48
N LEU A 188 1.22 8.64 22.93
CA LEU A 188 0.62 7.54 23.68
C LEU A 188 1.60 6.35 23.72
N TYR A 189 1.35 5.41 24.61
CA TYR A 189 2.08 4.14 24.60
C TYR A 189 1.15 2.96 24.91
N MET A 190 1.57 1.79 24.44
CA MET A 190 0.98 0.50 24.82
C MET A 190 2.02 -0.32 25.56
N THR A 191 1.69 -0.82 26.72
CA THR A 191 2.49 -1.84 27.42
C THR A 191 2.40 -3.16 26.66
N ILE A 192 3.55 -3.80 26.41
CA ILE A 192 3.63 -5.00 25.57
C ILE A 192 3.56 -6.27 26.41
N ASP A 193 2.59 -7.12 26.10
CA ASP A 193 2.57 -8.51 26.53
C ASP A 193 3.58 -9.30 25.70
N LYS A 194 4.81 -9.43 26.24
CA LYS A 194 5.92 -10.09 25.53
C LYS A 194 5.63 -11.54 25.19
N GLU A 195 4.84 -12.23 26.02
CA GLU A 195 4.47 -13.61 25.77
C GLU A 195 3.46 -13.71 24.61
N ALA A 196 2.48 -12.83 24.57
CA ALA A 196 1.56 -12.73 23.44
C ALA A 196 2.30 -12.42 22.13
N VAL A 197 3.31 -11.55 22.16
CA VAL A 197 4.15 -11.25 20.99
C VAL A 197 4.91 -12.50 20.52
N ARG A 198 5.54 -13.28 21.44
CA ARG A 198 6.23 -14.52 21.07
C ARG A 198 5.30 -15.56 20.45
N GLN A 199 4.07 -15.65 20.95
CA GLN A 199 3.07 -16.61 20.47
C GLN A 199 2.31 -16.15 19.24
N SER A 200 2.45 -14.88 18.84
CA SER A 200 1.65 -14.27 17.77
C SER A 200 1.99 -14.77 16.36
N GLY A 201 3.12 -15.45 16.18
CA GLY A 201 3.64 -15.86 14.88
C GLY A 201 4.16 -14.71 14.01
N MET A 202 4.33 -13.47 14.56
CA MET A 202 4.98 -12.38 13.84
C MET A 202 6.51 -12.58 13.77
N LEU A 203 7.13 -12.04 12.74
CA LEU A 203 8.58 -11.92 12.70
C LEU A 203 9.05 -11.01 13.84
N LEU A 204 10.02 -11.47 14.63
CA LEU A 204 10.69 -10.63 15.60
C LEU A 204 11.75 -9.80 14.88
N ALA A 205 11.50 -8.51 14.80
CA ALA A 205 12.39 -7.57 14.08
C ALA A 205 13.69 -7.26 14.85
N SER A 206 13.76 -7.64 16.14
CA SER A 206 14.95 -7.55 16.97
C SER A 206 14.96 -8.71 18.00
N ASP A 207 16.13 -9.00 18.57
CA ASP A 207 16.28 -10.00 19.63
C ASP A 207 15.58 -9.60 20.95
N SER A 208 15.25 -8.30 21.09
CA SER A 208 14.60 -7.74 22.28
C SER A 208 13.19 -7.25 21.95
N ILE A 209 12.18 -7.84 22.62
CA ILE A 209 10.82 -7.32 22.58
C ILE A 209 10.74 -6.11 23.50
N PRO A 210 10.32 -4.93 23.01
CA PRO A 210 10.23 -3.72 23.82
C PRO A 210 9.20 -3.87 24.95
N ASP A 211 9.39 -3.12 26.05
CA ASP A 211 8.41 -3.09 27.14
C ASP A 211 7.16 -2.26 26.75
N LYS A 212 7.33 -1.29 25.88
CA LYS A 212 6.28 -0.38 25.43
C LYS A 212 6.42 -0.07 23.92
N MET A 213 5.30 0.02 23.25
CA MET A 213 5.20 0.60 21.91
C MET A 213 4.77 2.07 22.05
N LEU A 214 5.47 2.99 21.39
CA LEU A 214 5.10 4.39 21.34
C LEU A 214 4.22 4.67 20.12
N ILE A 215 3.15 5.43 20.31
CA ILE A 215 2.24 5.89 19.27
C ILE A 215 2.33 7.41 19.22
N SER A 216 2.98 7.94 18.20
CA SER A 216 3.14 9.37 18.01
C SER A 216 1.89 9.98 17.38
N LEU A 217 1.35 11.02 18.01
CA LEU A 217 0.28 11.84 17.46
C LEU A 217 0.79 13.21 16.99
N LYS A 218 2.11 13.39 16.92
CA LYS A 218 2.74 14.65 16.49
C LYS A 218 2.26 15.05 15.10
N GLY A 219 1.97 16.34 14.95
CA GLY A 219 1.43 16.90 13.72
C GLY A 219 -0.10 16.79 13.56
N LYS A 220 -0.78 15.97 14.37
CA LYS A 220 -2.24 15.89 14.40
C LYS A 220 -2.82 16.84 15.46
N ARG A 221 -3.95 17.49 15.13
CA ARG A 221 -4.69 18.37 16.06
C ARG A 221 -5.83 17.65 16.74
N ALA A 222 -6.33 16.60 16.12
CA ALA A 222 -7.42 15.78 16.62
C ALA A 222 -7.31 14.37 16.05
N LEU A 223 -7.94 13.39 16.68
CA LEU A 223 -8.24 12.09 16.13
C LEU A 223 -9.73 12.03 15.79
N TYR A 224 -10.04 11.51 14.62
CA TYR A 224 -11.41 11.28 14.18
C TYR A 224 -11.91 9.90 14.64
N LYS A 225 -13.22 9.68 14.56
CA LYS A 225 -13.88 8.45 14.99
C LYS A 225 -13.18 7.18 14.47
N GLY A 226 -12.85 7.14 13.19
CA GLY A 226 -12.11 6.00 12.60
C GLY A 226 -10.75 5.77 13.23
N ASP A 227 -9.99 6.85 13.52
CA ASP A 227 -8.71 6.76 14.22
C ASP A 227 -8.88 6.18 15.63
N LEU A 228 -9.90 6.62 16.34
CA LEU A 228 -10.22 6.12 17.68
C LEU A 228 -10.56 4.63 17.65
N MET A 229 -11.29 4.17 16.62
CA MET A 229 -11.61 2.75 16.45
C MET A 229 -10.37 1.91 16.12
N ILE A 230 -9.44 2.43 15.30
CA ILE A 230 -8.14 1.76 15.06
C ILE A 230 -7.39 1.56 16.38
N LEU A 231 -7.28 2.63 17.18
CA LEU A 231 -6.59 2.58 18.48
C LEU A 231 -7.29 1.62 19.47
N GLU A 232 -8.61 1.62 19.49
CA GLU A 232 -9.41 0.70 20.31
C GLU A 232 -9.16 -0.76 19.93
N MET A 233 -9.16 -1.06 18.62
CA MET A 233 -8.85 -2.40 18.13
C MET A 233 -7.43 -2.83 18.51
N LEU A 234 -6.42 -1.98 18.32
CA LEU A 234 -5.04 -2.27 18.69
C LEU A 234 -4.91 -2.54 20.19
N ALA A 235 -5.50 -1.69 21.03
CA ALA A 235 -5.47 -1.82 22.47
C ALA A 235 -6.07 -3.15 22.94
N ASN A 236 -7.12 -3.64 22.30
CA ASN A 236 -7.84 -4.85 22.69
C ASN A 236 -7.36 -6.12 22.00
N CYS A 237 -6.76 -6.05 20.80
CA CYS A 237 -6.14 -7.21 20.13
C CYS A 237 -4.98 -7.79 20.92
N ASN A 238 -4.22 -6.95 21.60
CA ASN A 238 -3.10 -7.33 22.48
C ASN A 238 -2.16 -8.35 21.83
N TRP A 239 -1.84 -8.16 20.53
CA TRP A 239 -0.96 -9.02 19.72
C TRP A 239 -1.45 -10.47 19.47
N ARG A 240 -2.58 -10.87 20.03
CA ARG A 240 -3.15 -12.22 19.87
C ARG A 240 -3.92 -12.38 18.56
N ARG A 241 -4.53 -11.30 18.09
CA ARG A 241 -5.19 -11.24 16.79
C ARG A 241 -4.35 -10.35 15.88
N PRO A 242 -3.84 -10.88 14.74
CA PRO A 242 -3.00 -10.11 13.83
C PRO A 242 -3.77 -8.93 13.22
N VAL A 243 -3.12 -7.77 13.16
CA VAL A 243 -3.69 -6.55 12.54
C VAL A 243 -2.78 -6.12 11.41
N TYR A 244 -3.36 -5.90 10.26
CA TYR A 244 -2.68 -5.55 9.03
C TYR A 244 -3.22 -4.26 8.43
N VAL A 245 -2.40 -3.61 7.60
CA VAL A 245 -2.78 -2.51 6.71
C VAL A 245 -2.42 -2.93 5.28
N ALA A 246 -3.35 -2.76 4.34
CA ALA A 246 -3.08 -3.04 2.93
C ALA A 246 -2.00 -2.08 2.39
N VAL A 247 -1.09 -2.57 1.53
CA VAL A 247 0.05 -1.75 1.02
C VAL A 247 -0.36 -0.54 0.18
N SER A 248 -1.62 -0.48 -0.25
CA SER A 248 -2.22 0.64 -0.98
C SER A 248 -2.78 1.74 -0.09
N VAL A 249 -2.91 1.51 1.22
CA VAL A 249 -3.35 2.52 2.19
C VAL A 249 -2.21 3.49 2.45
N GLY A 250 -2.46 4.79 2.23
CA GLY A 250 -1.47 5.82 2.51
C GLY A 250 -1.22 6.00 4.01
N ASP A 251 0.01 6.36 4.36
CA ASP A 251 0.50 6.46 5.75
C ASP A 251 -0.32 7.41 6.63
N ASP A 252 -0.95 8.42 6.03
CA ASP A 252 -1.81 9.37 6.75
C ASP A 252 -3.07 8.74 7.35
N ASN A 253 -3.46 7.54 6.87
CA ASN A 253 -4.72 6.90 7.24
C ASN A 253 -4.62 5.93 8.44
N TYR A 254 -3.44 5.70 9.00
CA TYR A 254 -3.26 4.79 10.14
C TYR A 254 -2.36 5.35 11.26
N ILE A 255 -2.59 6.62 11.61
CA ILE A 255 -2.16 7.27 12.86
C ILE A 255 -0.64 7.19 13.10
N ASN A 256 0.19 7.50 12.09
CA ASN A 256 1.66 7.45 12.20
C ASN A 256 2.22 6.07 12.63
N LEU A 257 1.45 4.98 12.46
CA LEU A 257 1.90 3.61 12.76
C LEU A 257 2.87 3.03 11.72
N GLY A 258 3.13 3.77 10.63
CA GLY A 258 4.05 3.35 9.56
C GLY A 258 5.46 3.00 10.01
N ASN A 259 5.89 3.50 11.17
CA ASN A 259 7.17 3.13 11.76
C ASN A 259 7.15 1.77 12.49
N ASN A 260 5.99 1.17 12.69
CA ASN A 260 5.79 -0.04 13.48
C ASN A 260 5.19 -1.18 12.65
N ILE A 261 5.64 -1.33 11.41
CA ILE A 261 5.11 -2.32 10.48
C ILE A 261 6.18 -3.27 9.96
N ILE A 262 5.77 -4.50 9.66
CA ILE A 262 6.56 -5.51 8.94
C ILE A 262 5.77 -5.93 7.70
N SER A 263 6.41 -5.93 6.53
CA SER A 263 5.79 -6.37 5.28
C SER A 263 5.71 -7.89 5.23
N GLU A 264 4.52 -8.43 4.94
CA GLU A 264 4.27 -9.86 4.76
C GLU A 264 3.69 -10.17 3.36
N GLY A 265 4.03 -9.37 2.36
CA GLY A 265 3.50 -9.44 0.99
C GLY A 265 2.77 -8.17 0.60
N LEU A 266 1.48 -8.27 0.25
CA LEU A 266 0.64 -7.11 -0.06
C LEU A 266 -0.02 -6.49 1.19
N ALA A 267 0.39 -6.90 2.38
CA ALA A 267 -0.10 -6.36 3.64
C ALA A 267 1.07 -6.09 4.60
N TYR A 268 0.95 -5.00 5.34
CA TYR A 268 1.85 -4.62 6.42
C TYR A 268 1.25 -5.05 7.75
N ARG A 269 1.94 -5.90 8.49
CA ARG A 269 1.55 -6.26 9.85
C ARG A 269 1.96 -5.17 10.82
N ILE A 270 1.03 -4.70 11.64
CA ILE A 270 1.35 -3.80 12.76
C ILE A 270 2.03 -4.61 13.86
N THR A 271 3.17 -4.12 14.35
CA THR A 271 4.02 -4.80 15.33
C THR A 271 4.44 -3.84 16.45
N PRO A 272 4.91 -4.34 17.61
CA PRO A 272 5.45 -3.48 18.66
C PRO A 272 6.85 -2.91 18.33
N PHE A 273 7.47 -3.37 17.24
CA PHE A 273 8.82 -2.98 16.86
C PHE A 273 8.82 -1.69 16.03
N THR A 274 9.77 -0.81 16.30
CA THR A 274 10.06 0.31 15.40
C THR A 274 10.99 -0.21 14.31
N THR A 275 10.50 -0.27 13.08
CA THR A 275 11.25 -0.82 11.92
C THR A 275 11.80 0.26 11.02
N THR A 276 11.20 1.45 11.05
CA THR A 276 11.62 2.62 10.27
C THR A 276 11.64 3.88 11.13
N GLN A 277 12.45 4.84 10.73
CA GLN A 277 12.46 6.19 11.30
C GLN A 277 12.60 7.19 10.14
N ASP A 278 11.75 8.22 10.14
CA ASP A 278 11.71 9.22 9.07
C ASP A 278 11.63 8.60 7.66
N GLY A 279 10.83 7.52 7.53
CA GLY A 279 10.63 6.79 6.28
C GLY A 279 11.82 5.92 5.83
N LYS A 280 12.87 5.79 6.66
CA LYS A 280 14.04 4.96 6.36
C LYS A 280 14.09 3.73 7.27
N PRO A 281 14.42 2.53 6.73
CA PRO A 281 14.64 1.35 7.55
C PRO A 281 15.72 1.58 8.59
N LEU A 282 15.50 1.07 9.81
CA LEU A 282 16.52 1.11 10.86
C LEU A 282 17.59 0.05 10.58
N PRO A 283 18.88 0.40 10.73
CA PRO A 283 19.96 -0.56 10.55
C PRO A 283 19.83 -1.77 11.48
N GLY A 284 19.97 -2.97 10.94
CA GLY A 284 19.88 -4.21 11.70
C GLY A 284 18.46 -4.61 12.15
N VAL A 285 17.42 -3.86 11.74
CA VAL A 285 16.02 -4.18 12.07
C VAL A 285 15.29 -4.61 10.80
N LYS A 286 14.73 -5.83 10.81
CA LYS A 286 13.97 -6.35 9.68
C LYS A 286 12.63 -5.64 9.54
N SER A 287 12.34 -5.15 8.32
CA SER A 287 11.07 -4.54 7.94
C SER A 287 10.24 -5.41 6.99
N ILE A 288 10.77 -6.55 6.56
CA ILE A 288 10.11 -7.53 5.69
C ILE A 288 10.29 -8.92 6.29
N ASP A 289 9.20 -9.68 6.38
CA ASP A 289 9.25 -11.14 6.60
C ASP A 289 9.48 -11.82 5.25
N THR A 290 10.76 -12.00 4.90
CA THR A 290 11.17 -12.55 3.60
C THR A 290 10.73 -13.99 3.41
N GLU A 291 10.71 -14.81 4.48
CA GLU A 291 10.31 -16.21 4.38
C GLU A 291 8.81 -16.35 4.14
N ARG A 292 7.99 -15.63 4.92
CA ARG A 292 6.53 -15.65 4.74
C ARG A 292 6.13 -15.03 3.41
N THR A 293 6.75 -13.91 3.03
CA THR A 293 6.46 -13.27 1.75
C THR A 293 6.85 -14.17 0.58
N TYR A 294 7.98 -14.89 0.68
CA TYR A 294 8.38 -15.88 -0.32
C TYR A 294 7.35 -17.02 -0.42
N ASP A 295 6.93 -17.61 0.70
CA ASP A 295 5.93 -18.68 0.71
C ASP A 295 4.61 -18.20 0.09
N ASN A 296 4.15 -17.01 0.44
CA ASN A 296 2.94 -16.42 -0.14
C ASN A 296 3.06 -16.25 -1.66
N VAL A 297 4.16 -15.63 -2.13
CA VAL A 297 4.38 -15.34 -3.55
C VAL A 297 4.51 -16.62 -4.38
N MET A 298 5.28 -17.58 -3.91
CA MET A 298 5.63 -18.76 -4.69
C MET A 298 4.57 -19.85 -4.67
N HIS A 299 3.74 -19.91 -3.61
CA HIS A 299 2.82 -21.04 -3.41
C HIS A 299 1.34 -20.66 -3.31
N ARG A 300 1.02 -19.39 -3.00
CA ARG A 300 -0.36 -18.98 -2.73
C ARG A 300 -0.89 -17.91 -3.68
N PHE A 301 -0.01 -17.04 -4.19
CA PHE A 301 -0.42 -15.94 -5.06
C PHE A 301 -0.82 -16.41 -6.45
N LYS A 302 -1.81 -15.72 -7.00
CA LYS A 302 -2.35 -15.90 -8.34
C LYS A 302 -2.25 -14.57 -9.10
N PHE A 303 -2.20 -14.64 -10.42
CA PHE A 303 -1.94 -13.47 -11.26
C PHE A 303 -2.94 -13.29 -12.41
N GLY A 304 -4.10 -13.93 -12.33
CA GLY A 304 -5.21 -13.72 -13.26
C GLY A 304 -4.90 -14.05 -14.72
N GLY A 305 -3.94 -14.95 -14.97
CA GLY A 305 -3.52 -15.33 -16.32
C GLY A 305 -2.63 -14.30 -17.02
N LEU A 306 -2.01 -13.37 -16.28
CA LEU A 306 -1.15 -12.29 -16.84
C LEU A 306 0.02 -12.80 -17.67
N GLU A 307 0.41 -14.08 -17.54
CA GLU A 307 1.39 -14.74 -18.37
C GLU A 307 0.92 -15.00 -19.82
N GLN A 308 -0.37 -14.85 -20.09
CA GLN A 308 -0.95 -15.03 -21.43
C GLN A 308 -0.90 -13.70 -22.21
N LYS A 309 -0.65 -13.79 -23.53
CA LYS A 309 -0.66 -12.61 -24.41
C LYS A 309 -2.11 -12.16 -24.71
N GLY A 310 -2.29 -10.85 -24.86
CA GLY A 310 -3.54 -10.27 -25.32
C GLY A 310 -4.59 -10.04 -24.24
N ILE A 311 -4.19 -10.10 -22.97
CA ILE A 311 -5.06 -9.70 -21.85
C ILE A 311 -5.17 -8.17 -21.86
N TYR A 312 -6.40 -7.67 -21.86
CA TYR A 312 -6.66 -6.26 -21.69
C TYR A 312 -6.52 -5.86 -20.20
N LEU A 313 -5.71 -4.83 -19.95
CA LEU A 313 -5.49 -4.25 -18.63
C LEU A 313 -5.81 -2.75 -18.71
N ASP A 314 -6.86 -2.33 -18.02
CA ASP A 314 -7.12 -0.92 -17.81
C ASP A 314 -6.09 -0.30 -16.84
N GLU A 315 -6.11 1.02 -16.71
CA GLU A 315 -5.13 1.75 -15.89
C GLU A 315 -5.17 1.33 -14.40
N THR A 316 -6.34 1.08 -13.85
CA THR A 316 -6.50 0.67 -12.45
C THR A 316 -5.92 -0.72 -12.21
N VAL A 317 -6.23 -1.68 -13.09
CA VAL A 317 -5.68 -3.03 -13.01
C VAL A 317 -4.17 -3.03 -13.29
N MET A 318 -3.68 -2.17 -14.17
CA MET A 318 -2.23 -2.01 -14.39
C MET A 318 -1.50 -1.54 -13.11
N ARG A 319 -2.09 -0.63 -12.33
CA ARG A 319 -1.55 -0.21 -11.03
C ARG A 319 -1.48 -1.38 -10.04
N MET A 320 -2.47 -2.28 -10.05
CA MET A 320 -2.44 -3.52 -9.24
C MET A 320 -1.27 -4.42 -9.66
N CYS A 321 -1.03 -4.56 -10.97
CA CYS A 321 0.12 -5.31 -11.50
C CYS A 321 1.46 -4.69 -11.06
N TYR A 322 1.56 -3.35 -11.08
CA TYR A 322 2.75 -2.64 -10.60
C TYR A 322 2.97 -2.84 -9.10
N THR A 323 1.90 -2.88 -8.31
CA THR A 323 1.99 -3.16 -6.86
C THR A 323 2.56 -4.55 -6.60
N HIS A 324 2.12 -5.57 -7.36
CA HIS A 324 2.71 -6.92 -7.28
C HIS A 324 4.20 -6.91 -7.65
N ARG A 325 4.58 -6.31 -8.79
CA ARG A 325 5.99 -6.28 -9.20
C ARG A 325 6.85 -5.54 -8.17
N ARG A 326 6.40 -4.41 -7.65
CA ARG A 326 7.12 -3.65 -6.63
C ARG A 326 7.36 -4.49 -5.37
N MET A 327 6.34 -5.19 -4.90
CA MET A 327 6.47 -6.08 -3.74
C MET A 327 7.44 -7.23 -4.00
N MET A 328 7.34 -7.91 -5.16
CA MET A 328 8.21 -9.03 -5.51
C MET A 328 9.66 -8.57 -5.75
N SER A 329 9.86 -7.41 -6.36
CA SER A 329 11.17 -6.79 -6.56
C SER A 329 11.86 -6.48 -5.23
N LYS A 330 11.09 -5.89 -4.30
CA LYS A 330 11.59 -5.56 -2.96
C LYS A 330 11.92 -6.83 -2.16
N LEU A 331 11.09 -7.86 -2.24
CA LEU A 331 11.37 -9.16 -1.64
C LEU A 331 12.70 -9.74 -2.12
N ALA A 332 12.89 -9.80 -3.45
CA ALA A 332 14.11 -10.36 -4.02
C ALA A 332 15.36 -9.56 -3.60
N LEU A 333 15.28 -8.24 -3.62
CA LEU A 333 16.37 -7.37 -3.21
C LEU A 333 16.71 -7.54 -1.72
N GLU A 334 15.71 -7.64 -0.87
CA GLU A 334 15.91 -7.88 0.57
C GLU A 334 16.56 -9.23 0.84
N MET A 335 16.15 -10.28 0.12
CA MET A 335 16.80 -11.59 0.21
C MET A 335 18.28 -11.54 -0.23
N VAL A 336 18.61 -10.70 -1.20
CA VAL A 336 20.02 -10.46 -1.57
C VAL A 336 20.79 -9.80 -0.43
N TYR A 337 20.20 -8.82 0.25
CA TYR A 337 20.83 -8.18 1.41
C TYR A 337 21.00 -9.15 2.57
N GLU A 338 19.97 -9.93 2.91
CA GLU A 338 20.09 -11.00 3.91
C GLU A 338 21.19 -12.02 3.54
N GLY A 339 21.32 -12.36 2.24
CA GLY A 339 22.38 -13.23 1.77
C GLY A 339 23.78 -12.64 1.98
N ARG A 340 23.96 -11.33 1.76
CA ARG A 340 25.23 -10.65 2.02
C ARG A 340 25.58 -10.62 3.52
N ASP A 341 24.60 -10.30 4.36
CA ASP A 341 24.80 -10.31 5.81
C ASP A 341 25.24 -11.71 6.30
N LEU A 342 24.62 -12.77 5.76
CA LEU A 342 25.01 -14.15 6.05
C LEU A 342 26.42 -14.50 5.55
N GLU A 343 26.82 -13.96 4.38
CA GLU A 343 28.17 -14.15 3.82
C GLU A 343 29.22 -13.43 4.68
N ASP A 344 28.92 -12.22 5.13
CA ASP A 344 29.78 -11.43 6.04
C ASP A 344 29.93 -12.13 7.41
N ASP A 345 28.89 -12.83 7.86
CA ASP A 345 28.91 -13.70 9.06
C ASP A 345 29.66 -15.03 8.83
N GLY A 346 30.14 -15.33 7.63
CA GLY A 346 30.81 -16.58 7.26
C GLY A 346 29.86 -17.78 7.04
N LYS A 347 28.56 -17.56 6.95
CA LYS A 347 27.52 -18.57 6.73
C LYS A 347 27.24 -18.79 5.24
N THR A 348 28.27 -19.16 4.48
CA THR A 348 28.25 -19.21 3.01
C THR A 348 27.13 -20.09 2.45
N ALA A 349 26.85 -21.27 3.02
CA ALA A 349 25.79 -22.15 2.53
C ALA A 349 24.38 -21.56 2.70
N GLU A 350 24.15 -20.83 3.80
CA GLU A 350 22.88 -20.12 4.05
C GLU A 350 22.74 -18.93 3.10
N ALA A 351 23.84 -18.20 2.87
CA ALA A 351 23.90 -17.09 1.91
C ALA A 351 23.55 -17.56 0.48
N GLU A 352 24.16 -18.66 0.02
CA GLU A 352 23.85 -19.25 -1.29
C GLU A 352 22.39 -19.67 -1.42
N ALA A 353 21.80 -20.23 -0.36
CA ALA A 353 20.37 -20.57 -0.35
C ALA A 353 19.48 -19.34 -0.46
N LYS A 354 19.85 -18.22 0.20
CA LYS A 354 19.12 -16.94 0.07
C LYS A 354 19.24 -16.34 -1.34
N TYR A 355 20.43 -16.31 -1.91
CA TYR A 355 20.64 -15.85 -3.30
C TYR A 355 19.82 -16.66 -4.29
N LYS A 356 19.77 -17.97 -4.12
CA LYS A 356 18.95 -18.85 -4.96
C LYS A 356 17.46 -18.53 -4.87
N LYS A 357 16.92 -18.33 -3.64
CA LYS A 357 15.53 -17.90 -3.45
C LYS A 357 15.25 -16.54 -4.10
N ALA A 358 16.17 -15.57 -3.97
CA ALA A 358 16.05 -14.28 -4.63
C ALA A 358 15.97 -14.42 -6.14
N GLU A 359 16.83 -15.24 -6.75
CA GLU A 359 16.79 -15.53 -8.19
C GLU A 359 15.49 -16.20 -8.61
N GLU A 360 14.98 -17.15 -7.83
CA GLU A 360 13.68 -17.79 -8.08
C GLU A 360 12.54 -16.77 -8.11
N VAL A 361 12.49 -15.83 -7.15
CA VAL A 361 11.50 -14.74 -7.12
C VAL A 361 11.62 -13.84 -8.35
N LEU A 362 12.85 -13.45 -8.73
CA LEU A 362 13.08 -12.60 -9.91
C LEU A 362 12.58 -13.26 -11.19
N ARG A 363 12.97 -14.53 -11.43
CA ARG A 363 12.51 -15.29 -12.60
C ARG A 363 11.00 -15.55 -12.58
N TYR A 364 10.43 -15.75 -11.41
CA TYR A 364 8.98 -15.89 -11.24
C TYR A 364 8.26 -14.59 -11.56
N THR A 365 8.81 -13.45 -11.14
CA THR A 365 8.28 -12.11 -11.44
C THR A 365 8.21 -11.88 -12.95
N ASP A 366 9.29 -12.16 -13.69
CA ASP A 366 9.33 -11.97 -15.13
C ASP A 366 8.35 -12.90 -15.87
N ARG A 367 8.15 -14.10 -15.34
CA ARG A 367 7.20 -15.08 -15.91
C ARG A 367 5.75 -14.68 -15.69
N MET A 368 5.39 -14.26 -14.45
CA MET A 368 4.01 -13.97 -14.07
C MET A 368 3.56 -12.57 -14.46
N LEU A 369 4.51 -11.63 -14.60
CA LEU A 369 4.28 -10.24 -15.00
C LEU A 369 5.12 -9.87 -16.23
N PRO A 370 4.91 -10.58 -17.38
CA PRO A 370 5.73 -10.38 -18.55
C PRO A 370 5.58 -8.98 -19.14
N THR A 371 6.64 -8.47 -19.75
CA THR A 371 6.73 -7.10 -20.26
C THR A 371 5.73 -6.74 -21.35
N TYR A 372 5.24 -7.73 -22.09
CA TYR A 372 4.22 -7.49 -23.11
C TYR A 372 2.83 -7.16 -22.54
N ASN A 373 2.54 -7.51 -21.28
CA ASN A 373 1.33 -7.11 -20.55
C ASN A 373 1.62 -6.05 -19.49
N VAL A 374 2.73 -6.20 -18.77
CA VAL A 374 3.11 -5.31 -17.66
C VAL A 374 4.50 -4.75 -17.93
N PRO A 375 4.65 -3.60 -18.60
CA PRO A 375 5.95 -3.06 -18.97
C PRO A 375 6.80 -2.68 -17.76
N HIS A 376 8.14 -2.71 -17.93
CA HIS A 376 9.04 -2.18 -16.93
C HIS A 376 8.94 -0.66 -16.82
N GLY A 377 9.06 -0.14 -15.60
CA GLY A 377 9.02 1.27 -15.31
C GLY A 377 9.44 1.56 -13.88
N TYR A 378 9.69 2.83 -13.62
CA TYR A 378 10.01 3.31 -12.27
C TYR A 378 8.83 3.05 -11.32
N GLU A 379 7.63 3.37 -11.76
CA GLU A 379 6.37 3.18 -11.05
C GLU A 379 6.06 1.72 -10.69
N SER A 380 6.60 0.77 -11.45
CA SER A 380 6.40 -0.67 -11.21
C SER A 380 7.46 -1.31 -10.31
N GLY A 381 8.39 -0.53 -9.73
CA GLY A 381 9.46 -1.04 -8.87
C GLY A 381 10.57 -1.80 -9.62
N SER A 382 10.66 -1.63 -10.96
CA SER A 382 11.68 -2.34 -11.77
C SER A 382 13.11 -1.92 -11.47
N MET A 383 13.33 -0.78 -10.78
CA MET A 383 14.65 -0.41 -10.28
C MET A 383 15.21 -1.42 -9.28
N ASP A 384 14.37 -1.96 -8.40
CA ASP A 384 14.79 -2.96 -7.42
C ASP A 384 15.05 -4.32 -8.08
N LEU A 385 14.33 -4.67 -9.17
CA LEU A 385 14.69 -5.81 -10.00
C LEU A 385 16.10 -5.66 -10.58
N VAL A 386 16.42 -4.49 -11.14
CA VAL A 386 17.76 -4.22 -11.69
C VAL A 386 18.82 -4.34 -10.61
N ARG A 387 18.61 -3.70 -9.44
CA ARG A 387 19.53 -3.78 -8.31
C ARG A 387 19.78 -5.22 -7.86
N ALA A 388 18.73 -6.03 -7.77
CA ALA A 388 18.84 -7.43 -7.40
C ALA A 388 19.61 -8.26 -8.45
N TRP A 389 19.31 -8.10 -9.73
CA TRP A 389 20.04 -8.79 -10.81
C TRP A 389 21.51 -8.40 -10.87
N VAL A 390 21.84 -7.10 -10.72
CA VAL A 390 23.23 -6.61 -10.65
C VAL A 390 23.95 -7.23 -9.46
N ALA A 391 23.31 -7.26 -8.30
CA ALA A 391 23.88 -7.82 -7.09
C ALA A 391 24.15 -9.31 -7.18
N LEU A 392 23.31 -10.07 -7.89
CA LEU A 392 23.48 -11.48 -8.20
C LEU A 392 24.42 -11.74 -9.38
N LYS A 393 25.00 -10.68 -9.99
CA LYS A 393 25.90 -10.76 -11.16
C LYS A 393 25.26 -11.33 -12.43
N HIS A 394 23.93 -11.24 -12.54
CA HIS A 394 23.17 -11.60 -13.75
C HIS A 394 23.08 -10.38 -14.69
N ASN A 395 24.23 -10.01 -15.26
CA ASN A 395 24.41 -8.78 -16.04
C ASN A 395 23.49 -8.67 -17.26
N LYS A 396 23.18 -9.79 -17.93
CA LYS A 396 22.34 -9.81 -19.12
C LYS A 396 20.90 -9.44 -18.77
N GLU A 397 20.35 -10.02 -17.72
CA GLU A 397 19.00 -9.76 -17.22
C GLU A 397 18.89 -8.31 -16.77
N ALA A 398 19.86 -7.82 -15.99
CA ALA A 398 19.93 -6.42 -15.56
C ALA A 398 19.92 -5.45 -16.74
N LEU A 399 20.80 -5.65 -17.73
CA LEU A 399 20.91 -4.80 -18.91
C LEU A 399 19.64 -4.80 -19.76
N THR A 400 18.94 -5.93 -19.85
CA THR A 400 17.66 -6.01 -20.58
C THR A 400 16.61 -5.08 -19.99
N ILE A 401 16.49 -5.01 -18.68
CA ILE A 401 15.56 -4.12 -17.98
C ILE A 401 16.03 -2.67 -18.07
N ILE A 402 17.33 -2.44 -17.85
CA ILE A 402 17.94 -1.11 -17.98
C ILE A 402 17.65 -0.51 -19.34
N ASP A 403 17.87 -1.25 -20.43
CA ASP A 403 17.68 -0.75 -21.80
C ASP A 403 16.21 -0.33 -22.05
N GLN A 404 15.25 -1.10 -21.58
CA GLN A 404 13.83 -0.77 -21.71
C GLN A 404 13.46 0.50 -20.93
N MET A 405 13.90 0.59 -19.67
CA MET A 405 13.63 1.75 -18.83
C MET A 405 14.37 3.01 -19.32
N TRP A 406 15.63 2.84 -19.77
CA TRP A 406 16.42 3.92 -20.33
C TRP A 406 15.76 4.50 -21.57
N LEU A 407 15.39 3.65 -22.53
CA LEU A 407 14.76 4.08 -23.78
C LEU A 407 13.46 4.85 -23.50
N LYS A 408 12.63 4.32 -22.60
CA LYS A 408 11.37 4.99 -22.19
C LYS A 408 11.65 6.38 -21.59
N SER A 409 12.58 6.47 -20.63
CA SER A 409 12.90 7.75 -19.97
C SER A 409 13.58 8.73 -20.94
N LEU A 410 14.44 8.25 -21.82
CA LEU A 410 15.07 9.06 -22.86
C LEU A 410 14.03 9.69 -23.81
N GLN A 411 13.07 8.90 -24.29
CA GLN A 411 12.00 9.38 -25.16
C GLN A 411 11.11 10.44 -24.48
N TYR A 412 10.71 10.21 -23.23
CA TYR A 412 9.94 11.19 -22.47
C TYR A 412 10.73 12.47 -22.21
N ALA A 413 11.99 12.36 -21.77
CA ALA A 413 12.84 13.52 -21.53
C ALA A 413 13.07 14.34 -22.81
N GLN A 414 13.32 13.68 -23.94
CA GLN A 414 13.44 14.34 -25.25
C GLN A 414 12.16 15.06 -25.64
N TRP A 415 11.00 14.40 -25.47
CA TRP A 415 9.71 14.98 -25.80
C TRP A 415 9.40 16.20 -24.93
N TYR A 416 9.51 16.08 -23.62
CA TYR A 416 9.27 17.21 -22.71
C TYR A 416 10.24 18.37 -22.95
N CYS A 417 11.53 18.10 -23.18
CA CYS A 417 12.52 19.12 -23.52
C CYS A 417 12.27 19.78 -24.89
N SER A 418 11.49 19.17 -25.79
CA SER A 418 11.09 19.78 -27.06
C SER A 418 9.95 20.78 -26.93
N LEU A 419 9.21 20.78 -25.81
CA LEU A 419 8.09 21.70 -25.57
C LEU A 419 8.58 23.12 -25.30
N ASP A 420 7.72 24.12 -25.53
CA ASP A 420 8.02 25.53 -25.31
C ASP A 420 6.96 26.22 -24.44
N GLY A 421 7.34 27.41 -23.90
CA GLY A 421 6.46 28.27 -23.12
C GLY A 421 5.85 27.55 -21.91
N PHE A 422 4.55 27.78 -21.69
CA PHE A 422 3.86 27.22 -20.51
C PHE A 422 3.83 25.68 -20.45
N ARG A 423 3.91 25.02 -21.60
CA ARG A 423 3.96 23.55 -21.65
C ARG A 423 5.29 23.04 -21.11
N PHE A 424 6.40 23.69 -21.48
CA PHE A 424 7.70 23.38 -20.92
C PHE A 424 7.73 23.64 -19.40
N GLU A 425 7.24 24.82 -18.97
CA GLU A 425 7.17 25.17 -17.55
C GLU A 425 6.38 24.13 -16.73
N GLY A 426 5.22 23.71 -17.24
CA GLY A 426 4.38 22.68 -16.59
C GLY A 426 4.98 21.27 -16.57
N SER A 427 6.00 21.00 -17.41
CA SER A 427 6.64 19.68 -17.52
C SER A 427 7.97 19.57 -16.79
N LYS A 428 8.43 20.60 -16.07
CA LYS A 428 9.74 20.60 -15.41
C LYS A 428 9.91 19.45 -14.42
N ASN A 429 8.88 19.17 -13.63
CA ASN A 429 8.92 18.05 -12.68
C ASN A 429 9.02 16.68 -13.38
N ASP A 430 8.33 16.51 -14.50
CA ASP A 430 8.41 15.28 -15.29
C ASP A 430 9.79 15.11 -15.91
N ILE A 431 10.41 16.20 -16.40
CA ILE A 431 11.78 16.18 -16.92
C ILE A 431 12.76 15.76 -15.83
N LEU A 432 12.67 16.38 -14.64
CA LEU A 432 13.54 16.05 -13.52
C LEU A 432 13.36 14.61 -13.05
N LEU A 433 12.13 14.10 -13.03
CA LEU A 433 11.87 12.70 -12.73
C LEU A 433 12.57 11.77 -13.73
N HIS A 434 12.46 12.02 -15.01
CA HIS A 434 13.13 11.20 -16.03
C HIS A 434 14.65 11.33 -15.97
N PHE A 435 15.20 12.49 -15.66
CA PHE A 435 16.63 12.66 -15.42
C PHE A 435 17.10 11.87 -14.21
N TYR A 436 16.34 11.90 -13.12
CA TYR A 436 16.63 11.09 -11.93
C TYR A 436 16.64 9.59 -12.26
N ILE A 437 15.62 9.10 -12.99
CA ILE A 437 15.56 7.69 -13.41
C ILE A 437 16.79 7.33 -14.26
N MET A 438 17.12 8.17 -15.27
CA MET A 438 18.27 7.95 -16.14
C MET A 438 19.60 7.96 -15.34
N GLN A 439 19.77 8.86 -14.39
CA GLN A 439 20.94 8.91 -13.52
C GLN A 439 21.07 7.62 -12.69
N GLN A 440 19.99 7.16 -12.07
CA GLN A 440 20.00 5.90 -11.30
C GLN A 440 20.35 4.69 -12.17
N LEU A 441 19.80 4.62 -13.38
CA LEU A 441 20.10 3.56 -14.35
C LEU A 441 21.55 3.61 -14.81
N GLN A 442 22.09 4.81 -15.09
CA GLN A 442 23.50 5.00 -15.49
C GLN A 442 24.46 4.47 -14.42
N VAL A 443 24.21 4.80 -13.14
CA VAL A 443 25.02 4.29 -12.01
C VAL A 443 24.98 2.75 -11.94
N LEU A 444 23.82 2.14 -12.13
CA LEU A 444 23.70 0.68 -12.14
C LEU A 444 24.37 0.07 -13.39
N THR A 445 24.31 0.77 -14.53
CA THR A 445 24.98 0.33 -15.77
C THR A 445 26.49 0.37 -15.61
N GLU A 446 27.05 1.35 -14.90
CA GLU A 446 28.50 1.47 -14.64
C GLU A 446 29.05 0.23 -13.92
N MET A 447 28.26 -0.39 -13.03
CA MET A 447 28.65 -1.61 -12.32
C MET A 447 28.71 -2.85 -13.23
N VAL A 448 28.11 -2.79 -14.42
CA VAL A 448 27.91 -3.94 -15.32
C VAL A 448 28.61 -3.76 -16.67
N ASP A 449 28.53 -2.56 -17.24
CA ASP A 449 29.05 -2.20 -18.57
C ASP A 449 29.44 -0.72 -18.63
N SER A 450 30.70 -0.41 -18.27
CA SER A 450 31.21 0.97 -18.17
C SER A 450 31.15 1.72 -19.52
N LYS A 451 31.34 1.01 -20.65
CA LYS A 451 31.28 1.65 -21.97
C LYS A 451 29.86 2.12 -22.30
N ARG A 452 28.86 1.31 -21.98
CA ARG A 452 27.44 1.66 -22.13
C ARG A 452 27.08 2.82 -21.19
N ALA A 453 27.53 2.79 -19.93
CA ALA A 453 27.31 3.84 -18.95
C ALA A 453 27.87 5.20 -19.39
N GLU A 454 29.04 5.20 -20.06
CA GLU A 454 29.61 6.42 -20.65
C GLU A 454 28.73 7.01 -21.73
N MET A 455 28.19 6.18 -22.64
CA MET A 455 27.23 6.63 -23.68
C MET A 455 25.94 7.18 -23.05
N GLN A 456 25.43 6.52 -22.00
CA GLN A 456 24.27 6.99 -21.25
C GLN A 456 24.51 8.34 -20.59
N LEU A 457 25.68 8.53 -19.98
CA LEU A 457 26.08 9.80 -19.36
C LEU A 457 26.15 10.94 -20.39
N GLN A 458 26.71 10.68 -21.58
CA GLN A 458 26.76 11.65 -22.67
C GLN A 458 25.33 12.09 -23.11
N GLN A 459 24.41 11.14 -23.25
CA GLN A 459 23.01 11.42 -23.61
C GLN A 459 22.31 12.25 -22.51
N LEU A 460 22.48 11.88 -21.23
CA LEU A 460 21.89 12.60 -20.12
C LEU A 460 22.42 14.03 -20.04
N THR A 461 23.76 14.21 -20.17
CA THR A 461 24.40 15.52 -20.17
C THR A 461 23.88 16.41 -21.32
N ALA A 462 23.72 15.86 -22.52
CA ALA A 462 23.17 16.61 -23.64
C ALA A 462 21.73 17.10 -23.37
N LEU A 463 20.89 16.26 -22.80
CA LEU A 463 19.52 16.66 -22.42
C LEU A 463 19.48 17.66 -21.28
N SER A 464 20.33 17.51 -20.28
CA SER A 464 20.47 18.47 -19.18
C SER A 464 20.85 19.88 -19.69
N ASN A 465 21.79 19.95 -20.62
CA ASN A 465 22.17 21.22 -21.27
C ASN A 465 21.00 21.86 -22.02
N ILE A 466 20.18 21.08 -22.72
CA ILE A 466 18.97 21.60 -23.39
C ILE A 466 17.97 22.13 -22.38
N TYR A 467 17.75 21.40 -21.27
CA TYR A 467 16.86 21.79 -20.20
C TYR A 467 17.27 23.12 -19.56
N GLU A 468 18.57 23.27 -19.23
CA GLU A 468 19.12 24.51 -18.65
C GLU A 468 19.07 25.69 -19.61
N GLN A 469 19.37 25.50 -20.91
CA GLN A 469 19.24 26.52 -21.95
C GLN A 469 17.80 27.06 -22.08
N LYS A 470 16.79 26.25 -21.75
CA LYS A 470 15.37 26.66 -21.73
C LYS A 470 14.93 27.24 -20.37
N GLY A 471 15.85 27.46 -19.44
CA GLY A 471 15.58 28.05 -18.11
C GLY A 471 15.15 27.04 -17.05
N GLY A 472 15.41 25.76 -17.28
CA GLY A 472 15.31 24.74 -16.23
C GLY A 472 16.46 24.85 -15.22
N LYS A 473 16.24 24.40 -13.98
CA LYS A 473 17.27 24.28 -12.94
C LYS A 473 17.37 22.83 -12.52
N LEU A 474 18.59 22.26 -12.49
CA LEU A 474 18.84 20.88 -12.05
C LEU A 474 18.91 20.77 -10.52
N TYR A 475 19.25 21.85 -9.83
CA TYR A 475 19.30 21.93 -8.37
C TYR A 475 18.54 23.19 -7.93
N GLU A 476 17.74 23.07 -6.87
CA GLU A 476 17.29 24.23 -6.10
C GLU A 476 18.44 24.64 -5.18
N ASP A 477 18.86 25.91 -5.27
CA ASP A 477 19.88 26.52 -4.38
C ASP A 477 19.36 26.61 -2.94
#